data_7a30143af8d74331eb3b9dad7abe3995
#
_entry.id   7a30143af8d74331eb3b9dad7abe3995
#
_cell.length_a   1.000
_cell.length_b   1.000
_cell.length_c   1.000
_cell.angle_alpha   90.00
_cell.angle_beta   90.00
_cell.angle_gamma   90.00
#
_symmetry.space_group_name_H-M   'P 1'
#
loop_
_entity.id
_entity.type
_entity.pdbx_description
1 polymer ?
#
loop_
_entity_poly.entity_id
_entity_poly.type
_entity_poly.pdbx_seq_one_letter_code
_entity_poly.pdbx_strand_id
1 'polypeptide(L)'
;MNFLTDDIANGINWKGLERAIARMMGHLGWKDVNVIGGAGDMGGDILADRKEGDEIKSWVVQAKAVSGDRYIGPKAINEAIKALSFYDTQIAAVATNGEFTQTAVARQKQLEKNGYTLKLWNGAFIRSLIERMPDNHAGFRKPREFQQKIIDKVIAAYDAGKKKAFYIVATGLGKTVIAATIARHLWEKGCRRILVLCHATDLAQQLESGFWPQITKEVPTSVFFNGLPPRSSEGISFGLYQSLYGYLPGIDASQFDVVIVLSLIHI
;
A
#
# COMPACT_ATOMS: atom_id res chain seq x y z
N MET A 1 3.50 9.38 12.84
CA MET A 1 3.34 8.00 12.28
C MET A 1 3.22 8.14 10.77
N ASN A 2 4.31 7.92 10.05
CA ASN A 2 4.45 8.43 8.68
C ASN A 2 3.65 7.64 7.63
N PHE A 3 3.27 6.43 7.96
CA PHE A 3 2.57 5.51 7.08
C PHE A 3 1.09 5.88 6.86
N LEU A 4 0.40 6.35 7.89
CA LEU A 4 -0.96 6.87 7.81
C LEU A 4 -0.88 8.40 7.72
N THR A 5 -0.75 8.91 6.49
CA THR A 5 -0.65 10.35 6.23
C THR A 5 -1.94 11.08 6.62
N ASP A 6 -1.86 12.38 6.90
CA ASP A 6 -3.01 13.17 7.37
C ASP A 6 -4.20 13.13 6.40
N ASP A 7 -3.96 13.12 5.09
CA ASP A 7 -5.01 13.02 4.09
C ASP A 7 -5.75 11.66 4.12
N ILE A 8 -5.04 10.57 4.47
CA ILE A 8 -5.64 9.24 4.68
C ILE A 8 -6.40 9.23 6.00
N ALA A 9 -5.78 9.72 7.07
CA ALA A 9 -6.37 9.76 8.40
C ALA A 9 -7.66 10.61 8.43
N ASN A 10 -7.70 11.69 7.65
CA ASN A 10 -8.86 12.58 7.53
C ASN A 10 -9.86 12.17 6.42
N GLY A 11 -9.66 11.03 5.77
CA GLY A 11 -10.58 10.47 4.79
C GLY A 11 -10.61 11.19 3.44
N ILE A 12 -9.66 12.09 3.17
CA ILE A 12 -9.54 12.80 1.89
C ILE A 12 -9.06 11.82 0.81
N ASN A 13 -8.10 10.96 1.16
CA ASN A 13 -7.51 9.97 0.27
C ASN A 13 -8.06 8.57 0.57
N TRP A 14 -9.28 8.27 0.09
CA TRP A 14 -9.93 6.99 0.33
C TRP A 14 -9.18 5.78 -0.27
N LYS A 15 -8.61 5.93 -1.47
CA LYS A 15 -7.75 4.90 -2.07
C LYS A 15 -6.44 4.70 -1.29
N GLY A 16 -5.94 5.76 -0.67
CA GLY A 16 -4.82 5.68 0.24
C GLY A 16 -5.15 4.84 1.48
N LEU A 17 -6.37 4.93 1.99
CA LEU A 17 -6.81 4.12 3.13
C LEU A 17 -6.83 2.62 2.82
N GLU A 18 -7.35 2.22 1.66
CA GLU A 18 -7.32 0.82 1.20
C GLU A 18 -5.88 0.26 1.20
N ARG A 19 -4.96 1.00 0.55
CA ARG A 19 -3.54 0.59 0.48
C ARG A 19 -2.85 0.61 1.85
N ALA A 20 -3.17 1.58 2.70
CA ALA A 20 -2.64 1.65 4.05
C ALA A 20 -3.06 0.44 4.89
N ILE A 21 -4.32 0.03 4.79
CA ILE A 21 -4.84 -1.17 5.47
C ILE A 21 -4.16 -2.43 4.92
N ALA A 22 -4.05 -2.58 3.60
CA ALA A 22 -3.37 -3.71 2.99
C ALA A 22 -1.91 -3.82 3.45
N ARG A 23 -1.17 -2.71 3.45
CA ARG A 23 0.20 -2.67 3.93
C ARG A 23 0.31 -3.04 5.41
N MET A 24 -0.56 -2.50 6.26
CA MET A 24 -0.64 -2.85 7.68
C MET A 24 -0.85 -4.36 7.86
N MET A 25 -1.78 -4.96 7.12
CA MET A 25 -2.02 -6.40 7.15
C MET A 25 -0.76 -7.19 6.80
N GLY A 26 -0.02 -6.77 5.77
CA GLY A 26 1.24 -7.39 5.38
C GLY A 26 2.33 -7.31 6.46
N HIS A 27 2.47 -6.17 7.15
CA HIS A 27 3.38 -6.04 8.29
C HIS A 27 2.99 -6.96 9.45
N LEU A 28 1.68 -7.14 9.68
CA LEU A 28 1.12 -8.02 10.74
C LEU A 28 1.17 -9.52 10.39
N GLY A 29 1.77 -9.89 9.26
CA GLY A 29 2.00 -11.29 8.89
C GLY A 29 0.88 -11.96 8.10
N TRP A 30 -0.10 -11.19 7.64
CA TRP A 30 -1.10 -11.71 6.72
C TRP A 30 -0.45 -12.11 5.39
N LYS A 31 -1.03 -13.08 4.70
CA LYS A 31 -0.56 -13.63 3.42
C LYS A 31 -1.47 -13.21 2.28
N ASP A 32 -0.96 -13.26 1.08
CA ASP A 32 -1.69 -13.05 -0.17
C ASP A 32 -2.57 -11.78 -0.13
N VAL A 33 -2.03 -10.71 0.47
CA VAL A 33 -2.69 -9.42 0.62
C VAL A 33 -2.74 -8.72 -0.73
N ASN A 34 -3.94 -8.64 -1.31
CA ASN A 34 -4.20 -8.06 -2.62
C ASN A 34 -5.23 -6.93 -2.51
N VAL A 35 -4.88 -5.74 -2.98
CA VAL A 35 -5.84 -4.65 -3.18
C VAL A 35 -6.57 -4.89 -4.49
N ILE A 36 -7.88 -5.10 -4.41
CA ILE A 36 -8.74 -5.46 -5.54
C ILE A 36 -9.77 -4.37 -5.88
N GLY A 37 -9.82 -3.30 -5.11
CA GLY A 37 -10.79 -2.21 -5.26
C GLY A 37 -10.81 -1.62 -6.67
N GLY A 38 -12.00 -1.47 -7.23
CA GLY A 38 -12.22 -0.96 -8.58
C GLY A 38 -13.67 -1.07 -9.02
N ALA A 39 -13.93 -0.77 -10.29
CA ALA A 39 -15.27 -0.93 -10.85
C ALA A 39 -15.64 -2.43 -10.91
N GLY A 40 -16.66 -2.85 -10.17
CA GLY A 40 -17.15 -4.23 -10.15
C GLY A 40 -16.61 -5.08 -8.98
N ASP A 41 -15.97 -4.48 -7.98
CA ASP A 41 -15.41 -5.15 -6.79
C ASP A 41 -16.45 -5.72 -5.80
N MET A 42 -17.74 -5.60 -6.12
CA MET A 42 -18.86 -6.06 -5.30
C MET A 42 -18.79 -5.62 -3.81
N GLY A 43 -18.01 -4.57 -3.53
CA GLY A 43 -17.81 -4.00 -2.21
C GLY A 43 -16.67 -4.63 -1.41
N GLY A 44 -15.76 -5.37 -2.06
CA GLY A 44 -14.52 -5.83 -1.47
C GLY A 44 -13.34 -5.01 -1.99
N ASP A 45 -12.49 -4.49 -1.09
CA ASP A 45 -11.34 -3.67 -1.47
C ASP A 45 -10.01 -4.40 -1.29
N ILE A 46 -9.94 -5.35 -0.34
CA ILE A 46 -8.73 -6.13 -0.06
C ILE A 46 -9.10 -7.59 0.18
N LEU A 47 -8.37 -8.51 -0.46
CA LEU A 47 -8.37 -9.93 -0.13
C LEU A 47 -7.08 -10.28 0.61
N ALA A 48 -7.16 -11.15 1.59
CA ALA A 48 -5.98 -11.62 2.30
C ALA A 48 -6.26 -12.92 3.06
N ASP A 49 -5.20 -13.65 3.35
CA ASP A 49 -5.23 -14.86 4.16
C ASP A 49 -4.55 -14.63 5.52
N ARG A 50 -5.14 -15.20 6.56
CA ARG A 50 -4.58 -15.17 7.90
C ARG A 50 -4.56 -16.55 8.54
N LYS A 51 -3.43 -16.92 9.12
CA LYS A 51 -3.37 -18.12 9.94
C LYS A 51 -4.01 -17.84 11.29
N GLU A 52 -5.02 -18.63 11.65
CA GLU A 52 -5.72 -18.61 12.95
C GLU A 52 -5.66 -20.01 13.55
N GLY A 53 -4.82 -20.19 14.56
CA GLY A 53 -4.48 -21.53 15.05
C GLY A 53 -3.75 -22.34 13.97
N ASP A 54 -4.28 -23.50 13.62
CA ASP A 54 -3.74 -24.37 12.56
C ASP A 54 -4.43 -24.15 11.19
N GLU A 55 -5.45 -23.34 11.11
CA GLU A 55 -6.20 -23.07 9.89
C GLU A 55 -5.78 -21.76 9.22
N ILE A 56 -5.88 -21.73 7.91
CA ILE A 56 -5.78 -20.51 7.11
C ILE A 56 -7.20 -20.04 6.83
N LYS A 57 -7.52 -18.82 7.26
CA LYS A 57 -8.82 -18.19 7.00
C LYS A 57 -8.65 -17.12 5.91
N SER A 58 -9.52 -17.20 4.90
CA SER A 58 -9.60 -16.18 3.85
C SER A 58 -10.50 -15.02 4.30
N TRP A 59 -10.06 -13.82 4.01
CA TRP A 59 -10.73 -12.59 4.40
C TRP A 59 -10.99 -11.68 3.22
N VAL A 60 -12.13 -11.00 3.25
CA VAL A 60 -12.40 -9.81 2.44
C VAL A 60 -12.56 -8.61 3.35
N VAL A 61 -11.85 -7.54 3.05
CA VAL A 61 -11.94 -6.28 3.79
C VAL A 61 -12.50 -5.20 2.89
N GLN A 62 -13.54 -4.52 3.36
CA GLN A 62 -14.05 -3.30 2.75
C GLN A 62 -13.52 -2.10 3.52
N ALA A 63 -12.90 -1.15 2.82
CA ALA A 63 -12.40 0.09 3.38
C ALA A 63 -13.37 1.25 3.09
N LYS A 64 -13.77 1.98 4.11
CA LYS A 64 -14.66 3.14 3.99
C LYS A 64 -14.04 4.35 4.66
N ALA A 65 -13.55 5.27 3.84
CA ALA A 65 -13.06 6.55 4.32
C ALA A 65 -14.22 7.50 4.64
N VAL A 66 -14.11 8.20 5.75
CA VAL A 66 -15.01 9.27 6.15
C VAL A 66 -14.23 10.54 6.44
N SER A 67 -14.82 11.69 6.14
CA SER A 67 -14.26 12.99 6.45
C SER A 67 -15.14 13.71 7.49
N GLY A 68 -14.50 14.40 8.44
CA GLY A 68 -15.19 15.05 9.57
C GLY A 68 -15.85 14.04 10.50
N ASP A 69 -16.91 14.46 11.18
CA ASP A 69 -17.66 13.68 12.19
C ASP A 69 -18.66 12.69 11.57
N ARG A 70 -18.35 12.13 10.42
CA ARG A 70 -19.22 11.16 9.76
C ARG A 70 -18.98 9.76 10.28
N TYR A 71 -20.06 8.96 10.31
CA TYR A 71 -20.08 7.59 10.79
C TYR A 71 -20.44 6.62 9.67
N ILE A 72 -19.91 5.40 9.77
CA ILE A 72 -20.27 4.31 8.86
C ILE A 72 -21.54 3.62 9.33
N GLY A 73 -22.54 3.61 8.45
CA GLY A 73 -23.85 2.99 8.69
C GLY A 73 -23.92 1.51 8.22
N PRO A 74 -25.09 0.87 8.38
CA PRO A 74 -25.30 -0.55 8.08
C PRO A 74 -25.15 -0.91 6.59
N LYS A 75 -25.17 0.07 5.67
CA LYS A 75 -24.98 -0.16 4.24
C LYS A 75 -23.62 -0.81 3.96
N ALA A 76 -22.54 -0.31 4.58
CA ALA A 76 -21.20 -0.89 4.43
C ALA A 76 -21.12 -2.34 4.93
N ILE A 77 -21.86 -2.66 6.01
CA ILE A 77 -21.96 -4.01 6.53
C ILE A 77 -22.58 -4.96 5.50
N ASN A 78 -23.68 -4.54 4.87
CA ASN A 78 -24.35 -5.35 3.85
C ASN A 78 -23.49 -5.52 2.59
N GLU A 79 -22.72 -4.49 2.20
CA GLU A 79 -21.75 -4.57 1.09
C GLU A 79 -20.64 -5.58 1.41
N ALA A 80 -20.06 -5.55 2.60
CA ALA A 80 -19.04 -6.50 3.02
C ALA A 80 -19.53 -7.96 3.01
N ILE A 81 -20.79 -8.20 3.41
CA ILE A 81 -21.39 -9.56 3.32
C ILE A 81 -21.62 -10.02 1.87
N LYS A 82 -21.97 -9.09 0.97
CA LYS A 82 -22.04 -9.42 -0.47
C LYS A 82 -20.66 -9.81 -1.02
N ALA A 83 -19.63 -9.02 -0.65
CA ALA A 83 -18.25 -9.32 -1.02
C ALA A 83 -17.80 -10.67 -0.48
N LEU A 84 -18.12 -11.01 0.78
CA LEU A 84 -17.80 -12.31 1.39
C LEU A 84 -18.33 -13.46 0.53
N SER A 85 -19.59 -13.39 0.09
CA SER A 85 -20.20 -14.41 -0.74
C SER A 85 -19.64 -14.44 -2.17
N PHE A 86 -19.32 -13.25 -2.73
CA PHE A 86 -18.81 -13.14 -4.09
C PHE A 86 -17.39 -13.68 -4.24
N TYR A 87 -16.52 -13.41 -3.26
CA TYR A 87 -15.13 -13.86 -3.25
C TYR A 87 -14.91 -15.20 -2.56
N ASP A 88 -15.98 -15.85 -2.11
CA ASP A 88 -15.94 -17.14 -1.39
C ASP A 88 -14.95 -17.11 -0.21
N THR A 89 -15.01 -16.03 0.58
CA THR A 89 -14.17 -15.86 1.76
C THR A 89 -14.91 -16.25 3.04
N GLN A 90 -14.16 -16.59 4.10
CA GLN A 90 -14.73 -17.06 5.36
C GLN A 90 -15.06 -15.91 6.33
N ILE A 91 -14.33 -14.80 6.23
CA ILE A 91 -14.45 -13.67 7.14
C ILE A 91 -14.54 -12.38 6.35
N ALA A 92 -15.50 -11.54 6.71
CA ALA A 92 -15.58 -10.17 6.21
C ALA A 92 -15.12 -9.18 7.28
N ALA A 93 -14.53 -8.07 6.85
CA ALA A 93 -14.27 -6.93 7.71
C ALA A 93 -14.69 -5.63 7.04
N VAL A 94 -15.18 -4.68 7.83
CA VAL A 94 -15.35 -3.27 7.40
C VAL A 94 -14.34 -2.45 8.19
N ALA A 95 -13.47 -1.75 7.48
CA ALA A 95 -12.42 -0.92 8.05
C ALA A 95 -12.69 0.56 7.72
N THR A 96 -12.51 1.45 8.68
CA THR A 96 -12.72 2.89 8.50
C THR A 96 -11.74 3.71 9.33
N ASN A 97 -11.39 4.90 8.84
CA ASN A 97 -10.67 5.90 9.62
C ASN A 97 -11.54 6.58 10.70
N GLY A 98 -12.88 6.42 10.62
CA GLY A 98 -13.88 6.96 11.56
C GLY A 98 -14.48 5.93 12.50
N GLU A 99 -15.76 6.15 12.84
CA GLU A 99 -16.52 5.31 13.78
C GLU A 99 -17.74 4.67 13.10
N PHE A 100 -18.33 3.68 13.75
CA PHE A 100 -19.54 3.01 13.30
C PHE A 100 -20.76 3.54 14.05
N THR A 101 -21.91 3.64 13.37
CA THR A 101 -23.18 3.93 14.02
C THR A 101 -23.62 2.76 14.89
N GLN A 102 -24.47 3.02 15.89
CA GLN A 102 -25.07 1.96 16.70
C GLN A 102 -25.88 0.96 15.84
N THR A 103 -26.54 1.45 14.79
CA THR A 103 -27.30 0.61 13.85
C THR A 103 -26.37 -0.31 13.04
N ALA A 104 -25.15 0.13 12.68
CA ALA A 104 -24.16 -0.71 12.03
C ALA A 104 -23.69 -1.84 12.98
N VAL A 105 -23.38 -1.51 14.23
CA VAL A 105 -23.00 -2.51 15.26
C VAL A 105 -24.14 -3.50 15.53
N ALA A 106 -25.39 -3.02 15.61
CA ALA A 106 -26.54 -3.90 15.76
C ALA A 106 -26.70 -4.84 14.56
N ARG A 107 -26.49 -4.33 13.35
CA ARG A 107 -26.52 -5.14 12.11
C ARG A 107 -25.43 -6.20 12.08
N GLN A 108 -24.20 -5.87 12.50
CA GLN A 108 -23.13 -6.87 12.67
C GLN A 108 -23.57 -8.01 13.60
N LYS A 109 -24.05 -7.68 14.80
CA LYS A 109 -24.50 -8.68 15.79
C LYS A 109 -25.61 -9.58 15.27
N GLN A 110 -26.54 -9.02 14.47
CA GLN A 110 -27.60 -9.79 13.82
C GLN A 110 -27.03 -10.80 12.81
N LEU A 111 -26.05 -10.37 11.99
CA LEU A 111 -25.41 -11.24 11.00
C LEU A 111 -24.56 -12.33 11.66
N GLU A 112 -23.87 -12.02 12.75
CA GLU A 112 -23.12 -13.02 13.52
C GLU A 112 -24.04 -14.11 14.10
N LYS A 113 -25.25 -13.76 14.57
CA LYS A 113 -26.27 -14.73 14.99
C LYS A 113 -26.75 -15.62 13.83
N ASN A 114 -26.66 -15.15 12.59
CA ASN A 114 -27.00 -15.88 11.38
C ASN A 114 -25.82 -16.70 10.81
N GLY A 115 -24.71 -16.81 11.58
CA GLY A 115 -23.56 -17.64 11.21
C GLY A 115 -22.49 -16.93 10.36
N TYR A 116 -22.62 -15.63 10.08
CA TYR A 116 -21.57 -14.87 9.40
C TYR A 116 -20.46 -14.44 10.37
N THR A 117 -19.23 -14.46 9.92
CA THR A 117 -18.11 -13.88 10.66
C THR A 117 -17.77 -12.51 10.10
N LEU A 118 -18.07 -11.45 10.88
CA LEU A 118 -17.87 -10.06 10.46
C LEU A 118 -17.12 -9.27 11.54
N LYS A 119 -16.09 -8.52 11.11
CA LYS A 119 -15.29 -7.67 12.00
C LYS A 119 -15.46 -6.19 11.63
N LEU A 120 -15.49 -5.33 12.63
CA LEU A 120 -15.53 -3.87 12.48
C LEU A 120 -14.22 -3.28 12.98
N TRP A 121 -13.48 -2.62 12.09
CA TRP A 121 -12.22 -1.94 12.40
C TRP A 121 -12.43 -0.44 12.28
N ASN A 122 -12.67 0.23 13.41
CA ASN A 122 -12.77 1.67 13.47
C ASN A 122 -11.38 2.33 13.45
N GLY A 123 -11.33 3.66 13.33
CA GLY A 123 -10.09 4.41 13.25
C GLY A 123 -9.17 4.22 14.46
N ALA A 124 -9.73 4.11 15.65
CA ALA A 124 -8.96 3.85 16.88
C ALA A 124 -8.31 2.45 16.84
N PHE A 125 -9.05 1.45 16.40
CA PHE A 125 -8.53 0.08 16.27
C PHE A 125 -7.44 -0.01 15.21
N ILE A 126 -7.64 0.60 14.03
CA ILE A 126 -6.62 0.63 12.95
C ILE A 126 -5.34 1.30 13.46
N ARG A 127 -5.43 2.47 14.11
CA ARG A 127 -4.27 3.13 14.71
C ARG A 127 -3.53 2.23 15.70
N SER A 128 -4.27 1.54 16.58
CA SER A 128 -3.66 0.62 17.55
C SER A 128 -2.94 -0.56 16.88
N LEU A 129 -3.41 -1.03 15.73
CA LEU A 129 -2.72 -2.07 14.95
C LEU A 129 -1.44 -1.54 14.30
N ILE A 130 -1.48 -0.33 13.73
CA ILE A 130 -0.32 0.32 13.12
C ILE A 130 0.77 0.60 14.16
N GLU A 131 0.41 1.03 15.35
CA GLU A 131 1.37 1.24 16.46
C GLU A 131 2.10 -0.04 16.86
N ARG A 132 1.39 -1.15 16.90
CA ARG A 132 1.92 -2.45 17.32
C ARG A 132 2.54 -3.27 16.20
N MET A 133 2.38 -2.87 14.92
CA MET A 133 2.95 -3.65 13.83
C MET A 133 4.48 -3.60 13.85
N PRO A 134 5.16 -4.68 13.43
CA PRO A 134 6.61 -4.72 13.28
C PRO A 134 7.13 -3.66 12.30
N ASP A 135 8.36 -3.18 12.50
CA ASP A 135 8.99 -2.20 11.61
C ASP A 135 9.18 -2.76 10.20
N ASN A 136 9.60 -4.01 10.12
CA ASN A 136 9.75 -4.70 8.85
C ASN A 136 8.47 -5.46 8.48
N HIS A 137 8.15 -5.44 7.21
CA HIS A 137 7.05 -6.23 6.65
C HIS A 137 7.35 -7.73 6.79
N ALA A 138 6.34 -8.54 7.13
CA ALA A 138 6.51 -9.99 7.29
C ALA A 138 6.94 -10.71 6.00
N GLY A 139 6.65 -10.13 4.84
CA GLY A 139 7.10 -10.61 3.53
C GLY A 139 8.49 -10.15 3.12
N PHE A 140 9.30 -9.59 4.03
CA PHE A 140 10.65 -9.15 3.72
C PHE A 140 11.47 -10.27 3.07
N ARG A 141 12.15 -9.96 1.99
CA ARG A 141 13.01 -10.89 1.26
C ARG A 141 14.42 -10.36 1.21
N LYS A 142 15.36 -11.13 1.75
CA LYS A 142 16.78 -10.84 1.59
C LYS A 142 17.16 -10.90 0.10
N PRO A 143 17.80 -9.87 -0.46
CA PRO A 143 18.27 -9.92 -1.83
C PRO A 143 19.15 -11.14 -2.10
N ARG A 144 19.02 -11.74 -3.28
CA ARG A 144 19.91 -12.81 -3.74
C ARG A 144 21.31 -12.23 -3.98
N GLU A 145 22.34 -13.04 -4.00
CA GLU A 145 23.72 -12.59 -4.14
C GLU A 145 23.95 -11.66 -5.35
N PHE A 146 23.42 -12.02 -6.52
CA PHE A 146 23.55 -11.16 -7.70
C PHE A 146 22.79 -9.84 -7.58
N GLN A 147 21.64 -9.84 -6.90
CA GLN A 147 20.86 -8.63 -6.62
C GLN A 147 21.64 -7.73 -5.65
N GLN A 148 22.23 -8.32 -4.61
CA GLN A 148 23.05 -7.58 -3.65
C GLN A 148 24.25 -6.92 -4.34
N LYS A 149 24.96 -7.63 -5.24
CA LYS A 149 26.06 -7.06 -6.02
C LYS A 149 25.64 -5.84 -6.85
N ILE A 150 24.42 -5.83 -7.39
CA ILE A 150 23.88 -4.69 -8.13
C ILE A 150 23.60 -3.53 -7.17
N ILE A 151 22.92 -3.82 -6.05
CA ILE A 151 22.58 -2.85 -5.01
C ILE A 151 23.86 -2.15 -4.52
N ASP A 152 24.87 -2.93 -4.14
CA ASP A 152 26.14 -2.41 -3.63
C ASP A 152 26.84 -1.48 -4.62
N LYS A 153 26.84 -1.85 -5.92
CA LYS A 153 27.40 -0.99 -6.98
C LYS A 153 26.65 0.32 -7.15
N VAL A 154 25.30 0.30 -7.09
CA VAL A 154 24.49 1.51 -7.21
C VAL A 154 24.69 2.41 -6.00
N ILE A 155 24.72 1.85 -4.81
CA ILE A 155 24.94 2.62 -3.57
C ILE A 155 26.37 3.19 -3.55
N ALA A 156 27.39 2.43 -3.93
CA ALA A 156 28.76 2.92 -4.05
C ALA A 156 28.89 4.05 -5.08
N ALA A 157 28.16 3.97 -6.20
CA ALA A 157 28.11 5.05 -7.19
C ALA A 157 27.46 6.32 -6.62
N TYR A 158 26.38 6.18 -5.85
CA TYR A 158 25.73 7.28 -5.14
C TYR A 158 26.69 7.94 -4.13
N ASP A 159 27.37 7.13 -3.31
CA ASP A 159 28.34 7.60 -2.30
C ASP A 159 29.55 8.32 -2.96
N ALA A 160 29.92 7.91 -4.17
CA ALA A 160 30.94 8.57 -4.98
C ALA A 160 30.42 9.84 -5.70
N GLY A 161 29.20 10.30 -5.40
CA GLY A 161 28.62 11.52 -5.97
C GLY A 161 28.18 11.39 -7.44
N LYS A 162 28.06 10.17 -7.99
CA LYS A 162 27.56 9.94 -9.35
C LYS A 162 26.08 10.36 -9.44
N LYS A 163 25.74 11.13 -10.44
CA LYS A 163 24.38 11.65 -10.65
C LYS A 163 23.44 10.67 -11.35
N LYS A 164 23.98 9.65 -12.02
CA LYS A 164 23.21 8.66 -12.77
C LYS A 164 23.86 7.28 -12.63
N ALA A 165 23.03 6.27 -12.44
CA ALA A 165 23.40 4.88 -12.51
C ALA A 165 22.30 4.10 -13.24
N PHE A 166 22.64 3.04 -13.95
CA PHE A 166 21.67 2.15 -14.54
C PHE A 166 22.13 0.69 -14.39
N TYR A 167 21.16 -0.20 -14.36
CA TYR A 167 21.41 -1.64 -14.34
C TYR A 167 20.41 -2.37 -15.23
N ILE A 168 20.84 -3.48 -15.81
CA ILE A 168 19.99 -4.32 -16.66
C ILE A 168 19.81 -5.66 -15.98
N VAL A 169 18.57 -6.07 -15.80
CA VAL A 169 18.20 -7.37 -15.22
C VAL A 169 17.04 -7.94 -16.02
N ALA A 170 17.11 -9.21 -16.36
CA ALA A 170 16.06 -9.89 -17.10
C ALA A 170 14.74 -9.90 -16.34
N THR A 171 13.63 -10.05 -17.07
CA THR A 171 12.28 -10.14 -16.49
C THR A 171 12.21 -11.34 -15.53
N GLY A 172 11.50 -11.20 -14.42
CA GLY A 172 11.37 -12.25 -13.38
C GLY A 172 12.54 -12.34 -12.38
N LEU A 173 13.66 -11.67 -12.63
CA LEU A 173 14.82 -11.70 -11.71
C LEU A 173 14.74 -10.67 -10.56
N GLY A 174 13.57 -10.08 -10.32
CA GLY A 174 13.32 -9.26 -9.12
C GLY A 174 13.81 -7.81 -9.22
N LYS A 175 13.60 -7.14 -10.36
CA LYS A 175 13.89 -5.71 -10.53
C LYS A 175 13.28 -4.84 -9.43
N THR A 176 12.03 -5.16 -9.03
CA THR A 176 11.31 -4.46 -7.96
C THR A 176 12.01 -4.60 -6.62
N VAL A 177 12.51 -5.81 -6.28
CA VAL A 177 13.26 -6.05 -5.04
C VAL A 177 14.55 -5.24 -5.02
N ILE A 178 15.29 -5.21 -6.14
CA ILE A 178 16.52 -4.41 -6.25
C ILE A 178 16.21 -2.92 -6.06
N ALA A 179 15.23 -2.40 -6.80
CA ALA A 179 14.86 -0.98 -6.73
C ALA A 179 14.36 -0.58 -5.33
N ALA A 180 13.51 -1.41 -4.71
CA ALA A 180 12.98 -1.17 -3.38
C ALA A 180 14.09 -1.21 -2.31
N THR A 181 15.03 -2.15 -2.42
CA THR A 181 16.19 -2.22 -1.51
C THR A 181 17.12 -1.02 -1.69
N ILE A 182 17.36 -0.57 -2.92
CA ILE A 182 18.10 0.68 -3.19
C ILE A 182 17.37 1.87 -2.56
N ALA A 183 16.06 2.00 -2.78
CA ALA A 183 15.26 3.08 -2.19
C ALA A 183 15.35 3.09 -0.66
N ARG A 184 15.31 1.92 -0.01
CA ARG A 184 15.51 1.77 1.43
C ARG A 184 16.87 2.31 1.86
N HIS A 185 17.95 1.88 1.22
CA HIS A 185 19.31 2.34 1.56
C HIS A 185 19.46 3.86 1.36
N LEU A 186 18.88 4.41 0.30
CA LEU A 186 18.90 5.84 0.07
C LEU A 186 18.09 6.60 1.14
N TRP A 187 16.96 6.05 1.57
CA TRP A 187 16.20 6.59 2.69
C TRP A 187 17.01 6.59 3.98
N GLU A 188 17.68 5.48 4.30
CA GLU A 188 18.58 5.37 5.46
C GLU A 188 19.74 6.38 5.40
N LYS A 189 20.17 6.77 4.18
CA LYS A 189 21.19 7.81 3.94
C LYS A 189 20.64 9.26 3.93
N GLY A 190 19.34 9.45 4.17
CA GLY A 190 18.74 10.78 4.29
C GLY A 190 17.95 11.27 3.09
N CYS A 191 17.84 10.50 1.99
CA CYS A 191 16.92 10.84 0.90
C CYS A 191 15.49 10.69 1.38
N ARG A 192 14.72 11.77 1.36
CA ARG A 192 13.36 11.79 1.89
C ARG A 192 12.28 11.82 0.82
N ARG A 193 12.60 12.23 -0.39
CA ARG A 193 11.65 12.40 -1.50
C ARG A 193 12.13 11.58 -2.68
N ILE A 194 11.64 10.34 -2.76
CA ILE A 194 12.02 9.39 -3.81
C ILE A 194 10.86 9.23 -4.78
N LEU A 195 11.11 9.46 -6.07
CA LEU A 195 10.13 9.28 -7.12
C LEU A 195 10.42 7.98 -7.88
N VAL A 196 9.42 7.12 -8.01
CA VAL A 196 9.49 5.88 -8.81
C VAL A 196 8.55 6.01 -9.99
N LEU A 197 9.09 5.88 -11.20
CA LEU A 197 8.35 6.05 -12.45
C LEU A 197 8.18 4.73 -13.21
N CYS A 198 6.98 4.52 -13.74
CA CYS A 198 6.62 3.41 -14.62
C CYS A 198 5.72 3.88 -15.78
N HIS A 199 5.32 2.97 -16.67
CA HIS A 199 4.59 3.33 -17.90
C HIS A 199 3.08 3.02 -17.84
N ALA A 200 2.60 2.26 -16.86
CA ALA A 200 1.19 1.88 -16.77
C ALA A 200 0.64 2.05 -15.34
N THR A 201 -0.63 2.40 -15.25
CA THR A 201 -1.32 2.70 -13.99
C THR A 201 -1.30 1.51 -13.03
N ASP A 202 -1.65 0.33 -13.53
CA ASP A 202 -1.69 -0.89 -12.71
C ASP A 202 -0.30 -1.25 -12.17
N LEU A 203 0.75 -0.93 -12.95
CA LEU A 203 2.13 -1.12 -12.51
C LEU A 203 2.53 -0.19 -11.37
N ALA A 204 2.01 1.04 -11.31
CA ALA A 204 2.32 1.95 -10.22
C ALA A 204 1.85 1.39 -8.87
N GLN A 205 0.65 0.82 -8.83
CA GLN A 205 0.11 0.17 -7.63
C GLN A 205 0.85 -1.14 -7.30
N GLN A 206 1.15 -1.96 -8.33
CA GLN A 206 1.94 -3.18 -8.15
C GLN A 206 3.36 -2.89 -7.66
N LEU A 207 3.98 -1.80 -8.14
CA LEU A 207 5.30 -1.38 -7.67
C LEU A 207 5.23 -0.92 -6.22
N GLU A 208 4.23 -0.11 -5.84
CA GLU A 208 4.04 0.30 -4.46
C GLU A 208 3.94 -0.92 -3.54
N SER A 209 3.02 -1.84 -3.82
CA SER A 209 2.85 -3.07 -3.02
C SER A 209 4.09 -3.96 -3.03
N GLY A 210 4.81 -4.02 -4.17
CA GLY A 210 6.08 -4.73 -4.30
C GLY A 210 7.24 -4.11 -3.51
N PHE A 211 7.16 -2.81 -3.18
CA PHE A 211 8.16 -2.13 -2.35
C PHE A 211 7.92 -2.35 -0.85
N TRP A 212 6.68 -2.50 -0.40
CA TRP A 212 6.36 -2.64 1.03
C TRP A 212 7.18 -3.71 1.75
N PRO A 213 7.43 -4.91 1.18
CA PRO A 213 8.27 -5.91 1.84
C PRO A 213 9.71 -5.48 2.09
N GLN A 214 10.21 -4.51 1.34
CA GLN A 214 11.62 -4.09 1.40
C GLN A 214 11.85 -2.82 2.21
N ILE A 215 10.80 -2.07 2.54
CA ILE A 215 10.87 -0.81 3.28
C ILE A 215 10.28 -0.95 4.68
N THR A 216 10.72 -0.11 5.62
CA THR A 216 10.18 -0.08 6.99
C THR A 216 8.83 0.64 7.05
N LYS A 217 8.09 0.42 8.13
CA LYS A 217 6.79 1.08 8.35
C LYS A 217 6.86 2.61 8.40
N GLU A 218 8.04 3.16 8.65
CA GLU A 218 8.25 4.62 8.73
C GLU A 218 8.27 5.31 7.37
N VAL A 219 8.50 4.57 6.28
CA VAL A 219 8.60 5.12 4.94
C VAL A 219 7.21 5.29 4.34
N PRO A 220 6.68 6.52 4.18
CA PRO A 220 5.39 6.71 3.53
C PRO A 220 5.47 6.33 2.05
N THR A 221 4.35 5.83 1.51
CA THR A 221 4.22 5.59 0.07
C THR A 221 2.97 6.28 -0.47
N SER A 222 3.03 6.74 -1.69
CA SER A 222 1.91 7.35 -2.40
C SER A 222 1.92 7.00 -3.88
N VAL A 223 0.74 6.87 -4.47
CA VAL A 223 0.57 6.64 -5.91
C VAL A 223 -0.12 7.85 -6.52
N PHE A 224 0.41 8.36 -7.61
CA PHE A 224 -0.21 9.46 -8.35
C PHE A 224 -0.39 9.10 -9.83
N PHE A 225 -1.58 9.40 -10.35
CA PHE A 225 -1.96 9.27 -11.76
C PHE A 225 -3.23 10.08 -12.02
N ASN A 226 -3.63 10.23 -13.30
CA ASN A 226 -4.89 10.87 -13.70
C ASN A 226 -5.08 12.29 -13.14
N GLY A 227 -4.09 13.16 -13.35
CA GLY A 227 -4.23 14.57 -13.01
C GLY A 227 -3.81 14.94 -11.59
N LEU A 228 -3.36 13.99 -10.77
CA LEU A 228 -2.78 14.30 -9.47
C LEU A 228 -1.26 14.55 -9.62
N PRO A 229 -0.75 15.71 -9.16
CA PRO A 229 0.68 15.97 -9.17
C PRO A 229 1.41 15.06 -8.20
N PRO A 230 2.69 14.74 -8.45
CA PRO A 230 3.51 14.04 -7.47
C PRO A 230 3.62 14.90 -6.20
N ARG A 231 3.45 14.25 -5.04
CA ARG A 231 3.59 14.96 -3.77
C ARG A 231 5.05 15.27 -3.52
N SER A 232 5.33 16.50 -3.13
CA SER A 232 6.63 16.94 -2.62
C SER A 232 6.85 16.56 -1.15
N SER A 233 5.90 15.84 -0.54
CA SER A 233 6.04 15.34 0.83
C SER A 233 7.06 14.22 0.93
N GLU A 234 7.65 14.05 2.10
CA GLU A 234 8.55 12.93 2.38
C GLU A 234 7.89 11.58 2.08
N GLY A 235 8.65 10.67 1.50
CA GLY A 235 8.20 9.32 1.15
C GLY A 235 8.66 8.87 -0.22
N ILE A 236 8.12 7.72 -0.63
CA ILE A 236 8.30 7.16 -1.98
C ILE A 236 7.01 7.38 -2.75
N SER A 237 7.09 8.16 -3.82
CA SER A 237 5.97 8.44 -4.72
C SER A 237 6.07 7.60 -5.98
N PHE A 238 4.99 6.90 -6.33
CA PHE A 238 4.90 6.06 -7.53
C PHE A 238 4.03 6.76 -8.57
N GLY A 239 4.48 6.81 -9.82
CA GLY A 239 3.72 7.49 -10.87
C GLY A 239 4.08 7.07 -12.27
N LEU A 240 3.33 7.65 -13.22
CA LEU A 240 3.48 7.39 -14.64
C LEU A 240 4.35 8.47 -15.29
N TYR A 241 5.17 8.08 -16.28
CA TYR A 241 5.88 9.07 -17.12
C TYR A 241 4.92 10.04 -17.78
N GLN A 242 3.81 9.52 -18.33
CA GLN A 242 2.84 10.34 -19.06
C GLN A 242 2.19 11.38 -18.12
N SER A 243 1.85 10.96 -16.90
CA SER A 243 1.31 11.89 -15.91
C SER A 243 2.33 12.94 -15.49
N LEU A 244 3.59 12.53 -15.30
CA LEU A 244 4.66 13.46 -14.94
C LEU A 244 4.91 14.49 -16.02
N TYR A 245 4.87 14.09 -17.30
CA TYR A 245 5.13 14.98 -18.43
C TYR A 245 4.24 16.23 -18.42
N GLY A 246 2.97 16.08 -18.09
CA GLY A 246 2.01 17.19 -17.96
C GLY A 246 2.33 18.18 -16.81
N TYR A 247 3.13 17.76 -15.83
CA TYR A 247 3.50 18.58 -14.67
C TYR A 247 4.93 19.12 -14.73
N LEU A 248 5.76 18.65 -15.67
CA LEU A 248 7.17 19.05 -15.78
C LEU A 248 7.40 20.56 -15.73
N PRO A 249 6.55 21.43 -16.37
CA PRO A 249 6.76 22.88 -16.32
C PRO A 249 6.66 23.47 -14.89
N GLY A 250 5.98 22.78 -13.98
CA GLY A 250 5.79 23.21 -12.59
C GLY A 250 6.61 22.43 -11.55
N ILE A 251 7.37 21.41 -11.98
CA ILE A 251 8.20 20.61 -11.09
C ILE A 251 9.62 21.17 -11.06
N ASP A 252 10.04 21.65 -9.90
CA ASP A 252 11.45 21.94 -9.65
C ASP A 252 12.23 20.63 -9.49
N ALA A 253 13.40 20.54 -10.13
CA ALA A 253 14.29 19.38 -9.99
C ALA A 253 14.69 19.09 -8.54
N SER A 254 14.67 20.10 -7.67
CA SER A 254 14.93 19.98 -6.24
C SER A 254 13.79 19.34 -5.43
N GLN A 255 12.61 19.12 -6.03
CA GLN A 255 11.47 18.49 -5.35
C GLN A 255 11.71 17.01 -5.02
N PHE A 256 12.63 16.35 -5.72
CA PHE A 256 12.98 14.96 -5.47
C PHE A 256 14.48 14.81 -5.25
N ASP A 257 14.83 14.07 -4.21
CA ASP A 257 16.24 13.74 -3.93
C ASP A 257 16.75 12.65 -4.90
N VAL A 258 15.86 11.72 -5.28
CA VAL A 258 16.17 10.61 -6.20
C VAL A 258 14.97 10.28 -7.09
N VAL A 259 15.26 9.97 -8.35
CA VAL A 259 14.28 9.43 -9.29
C VAL A 259 14.72 8.04 -9.73
N ILE A 260 13.88 7.04 -9.52
CA ILE A 260 14.07 5.65 -9.95
C ILE A 260 13.13 5.39 -11.13
N VAL A 261 13.69 5.01 -12.25
CA VAL A 261 12.93 4.75 -13.47
C VAL A 261 12.91 3.24 -13.70
N LEU A 262 11.73 2.64 -13.62
CA LEU A 262 11.54 1.21 -13.87
C LEU A 262 10.87 1.02 -15.24
N SER A 263 11.68 0.64 -16.21
CA SER A 263 11.19 0.23 -17.52
C SER A 263 10.81 -1.26 -17.46
N LEU A 264 9.53 -1.54 -17.59
CA LEU A 264 9.01 -2.88 -17.90
C LEU A 264 8.67 -2.89 -19.39
N ILE A 265 9.69 -2.80 -20.24
CA ILE A 265 9.51 -3.09 -21.67
C ILE A 265 9.36 -4.60 -21.75
N HIS A 266 8.15 -5.07 -21.95
CA HIS A 266 7.92 -6.39 -22.53
C HIS A 266 8.31 -6.28 -24.01
N ILE A 267 9.48 -6.81 -24.33
CA ILE A 267 9.83 -7.14 -25.71
C ILE A 267 9.17 -8.46 -26.05
#